data_78cbc077b3647110854bdb315e85c003
#
_entry.id   78cbc077b3647110854bdb315e85c003
#
_cell.length_a   1.000
_cell.length_b   1.000
_cell.length_c   1.000
_cell.angle_alpha   90.00
_cell.angle_beta   90.00
_cell.angle_gamma   90.00
#
_symmetry.space_group_name_H-M   'P 1'
#
loop_
_entity.id
_entity.type
_entity.pdbx_description
1 polymer ?
#
loop_
_entity_poly.entity_id
_entity_poly.type
_entity_poly.pdbx_seq_one_letter_code
_entity_poly.pdbx_strand_id
1 'polypeptide(L)'
;MLQFGMRAHDFSGAKPAATFVKDISEAGIRHVQLAFEKSFSDIDFRTGNYSAGLGNYIAQLMNQNQLHCAVLGCYINPVVPDEALRQKEVARFVERLRYAKHMGADMVGTETGRYSIDFAPTPATDSSECYKTLLKSFSEICTCAQSLGVVVGVEGVFDHTLSTPQKMKQFLDDLACPNIEVILDFANLISPDHTDAETQQKIAEQAFELYGDRISVLHLKDCVFDDAGVQKCVQPGQGLIRPQTVLKLVKQSKPYIIGLIEESTPARFASDCNFYTQLFNQ
;
A
#
# COMPACT_ATOMS: atom_id res chain seq x y z
N MET A 1 -15.66 -1.61 -13.80
CA MET A 1 -16.08 -2.46 -12.65
C MET A 1 -14.90 -2.53 -11.71
N LEU A 2 -15.10 -2.13 -10.45
CA LEU A 2 -14.05 -2.23 -9.41
C LEU A 2 -13.62 -3.71 -9.27
N GLN A 3 -12.32 -3.97 -9.27
CA GLN A 3 -11.77 -5.30 -9.11
C GLN A 3 -11.29 -5.46 -7.66
N PHE A 4 -11.69 -6.55 -7.00
CA PHE A 4 -11.31 -6.77 -5.61
C PHE A 4 -10.14 -7.74 -5.48
N GLY A 5 -9.26 -7.41 -4.56
CA GLY A 5 -8.19 -8.25 -4.09
C GLY A 5 -8.08 -8.19 -2.56
N MET A 6 -7.07 -8.84 -2.02
CA MET A 6 -6.86 -8.94 -0.59
C MET A 6 -5.40 -8.71 -0.23
N ARG A 7 -5.14 -8.13 0.93
CA ARG A 7 -3.82 -8.16 1.54
C ARG A 7 -3.53 -9.61 1.98
N ALA A 8 -2.58 -10.26 1.28
CA ALA A 8 -2.41 -11.71 1.31
C ALA A 8 -2.16 -12.30 2.71
N HIS A 9 -1.40 -11.61 3.55
CA HIS A 9 -1.10 -12.10 4.90
C HIS A 9 -2.27 -11.98 5.89
N ASP A 10 -3.37 -11.32 5.52
CA ASP A 10 -4.63 -11.35 6.27
C ASP A 10 -5.42 -12.64 6.00
N PHE A 11 -5.12 -13.31 4.89
CA PHE A 11 -5.74 -14.59 4.54
C PHE A 11 -5.35 -15.68 5.54
N SER A 12 -4.06 -15.78 5.84
CA SER A 12 -3.52 -16.72 6.82
C SER A 12 -2.12 -16.26 7.27
N GLY A 13 -1.60 -16.85 8.35
CA GLY A 13 -0.18 -16.74 8.67
C GLY A 13 0.72 -17.31 7.57
N ALA A 14 2.03 -17.09 7.68
CA ALA A 14 3.01 -17.56 6.69
C ALA A 14 2.97 -19.09 6.51
N LYS A 15 3.00 -19.54 5.26
CA LYS A 15 3.02 -20.94 4.83
C LYS A 15 4.09 -21.15 3.75
N PRO A 16 4.43 -22.41 3.39
CA PRO A 16 5.21 -22.66 2.19
C PRO A 16 4.57 -22.01 0.96
N ALA A 17 5.39 -21.35 0.12
CA ALA A 17 4.92 -20.49 -0.96
C ALA A 17 3.88 -21.15 -1.89
N ALA A 18 4.14 -22.40 -2.30
CA ALA A 18 3.22 -23.15 -3.16
C ALA A 18 1.85 -23.39 -2.49
N THR A 19 1.84 -23.69 -1.19
CA THR A 19 0.61 -23.90 -0.42
C THR A 19 -0.15 -22.59 -0.24
N PHE A 20 0.56 -21.52 0.13
CA PHE A 20 -0.03 -20.20 0.38
C PHE A 20 -0.76 -19.66 -0.86
N VAL A 21 -0.07 -19.70 -2.00
CA VAL A 21 -0.61 -19.21 -3.28
C VAL A 21 -1.83 -20.04 -3.72
N LYS A 22 -1.76 -21.37 -3.56
CA LYS A 22 -2.86 -22.27 -3.86
C LYS A 22 -4.09 -21.99 -3.00
N ASP A 23 -3.91 -21.90 -1.68
CA ASP A 23 -5.03 -21.68 -0.73
C ASP A 23 -5.79 -20.38 -1.06
N ILE A 24 -5.07 -19.28 -1.37
CA ILE A 24 -5.69 -18.00 -1.75
C ILE A 24 -6.50 -18.14 -3.05
N SER A 25 -5.92 -18.81 -4.04
CA SER A 25 -6.59 -19.03 -5.32
C SER A 25 -7.85 -19.88 -5.19
N GLU A 26 -7.80 -20.95 -4.39
CA GLU A 26 -8.95 -21.84 -4.12
C GLU A 26 -10.08 -21.11 -3.37
N ALA A 27 -9.77 -20.08 -2.59
CA ALA A 27 -10.75 -19.18 -1.99
C ALA A 27 -11.38 -18.17 -2.98
N GLY A 28 -11.01 -18.23 -4.26
CA GLY A 28 -11.58 -17.38 -5.31
C GLY A 28 -10.96 -15.98 -5.39
N ILE A 29 -9.92 -15.67 -4.62
CA ILE A 29 -9.20 -14.39 -4.68
C ILE A 29 -8.28 -14.42 -5.92
N ARG A 30 -8.20 -13.28 -6.65
CA ARG A 30 -7.42 -13.17 -7.88
C ARG A 30 -6.37 -12.07 -7.86
N HIS A 31 -6.55 -11.03 -7.06
CA HIS A 31 -5.62 -9.93 -6.89
C HIS A 31 -5.12 -9.89 -5.45
N VAL A 32 -3.83 -9.68 -5.26
CA VAL A 32 -3.25 -9.64 -3.92
C VAL A 32 -2.23 -8.51 -3.75
N GLN A 33 -2.16 -8.01 -2.51
CA GLN A 33 -0.95 -7.37 -2.00
C GLN A 33 -0.12 -8.43 -1.29
N LEU A 34 1.07 -8.70 -1.78
CA LEU A 34 1.94 -9.74 -1.25
C LEU A 34 3.09 -9.12 -0.44
N ALA A 35 3.26 -9.54 0.79
CA ALA A 35 4.43 -9.21 1.62
C ALA A 35 5.19 -10.50 1.91
N PHE A 36 6.37 -10.66 1.32
CA PHE A 36 7.10 -11.94 1.30
C PHE A 36 7.30 -12.54 2.69
N GLU A 37 7.89 -11.76 3.60
CA GLU A 37 8.25 -12.23 4.94
C GLU A 37 7.03 -12.57 5.82
N LYS A 38 5.87 -12.00 5.47
CA LYS A 38 4.59 -12.27 6.16
C LYS A 38 3.81 -13.42 5.52
N SER A 39 4.14 -13.78 4.28
CA SER A 39 3.38 -14.73 3.46
C SER A 39 4.06 -16.08 3.29
N PHE A 40 5.39 -16.10 3.10
CA PHE A 40 6.12 -17.32 2.77
C PHE A 40 7.05 -17.75 3.89
N SER A 41 6.91 -18.99 4.35
CA SER A 41 7.69 -19.54 5.47
C SER A 41 8.90 -20.36 5.05
N ASP A 42 8.99 -20.73 3.77
CA ASP A 42 10.02 -21.64 3.22
C ASP A 42 11.04 -20.93 2.34
N ILE A 43 10.97 -19.61 2.22
CA ILE A 43 11.89 -18.81 1.40
C ILE A 43 12.52 -17.70 2.25
N ASP A 44 13.84 -17.57 2.15
CA ASP A 44 14.59 -16.52 2.84
C ASP A 44 14.70 -15.28 1.95
N PHE A 45 14.02 -14.21 2.33
CA PHE A 45 14.00 -12.92 1.62
C PHE A 45 14.90 -11.86 2.25
N ARG A 46 15.88 -12.24 3.06
CA ARG A 46 16.84 -11.26 3.58
C ARG A 46 17.55 -10.56 2.43
N THR A 47 17.81 -9.27 2.60
CA THR A 47 18.53 -8.47 1.60
C THR A 47 19.86 -9.14 1.22
N GLY A 48 20.08 -9.29 -0.08
CA GLY A 48 21.22 -10.01 -0.65
C GLY A 48 20.91 -11.43 -1.15
N ASN A 49 19.73 -11.98 -0.84
CA ASN A 49 19.35 -13.33 -1.28
C ASN A 49 18.60 -13.33 -2.62
N TYR A 50 18.43 -12.16 -3.23
CA TYR A 50 17.75 -12.07 -4.51
C TYR A 50 18.45 -12.90 -5.60
N SER A 51 17.63 -13.60 -6.39
CA SER A 51 18.02 -14.13 -7.69
C SER A 51 16.87 -14.04 -8.69
N ALA A 52 17.18 -13.86 -9.98
CA ALA A 52 16.17 -13.88 -11.03
C ALA A 52 15.39 -15.20 -11.06
N GLY A 53 16.08 -16.33 -10.77
CA GLY A 53 15.46 -17.65 -10.69
C GLY A 53 14.38 -17.72 -9.61
N LEU A 54 14.63 -17.14 -8.42
CA LEU A 54 13.62 -17.08 -7.35
C LEU A 54 12.44 -16.18 -7.75
N GLY A 55 12.69 -15.03 -8.35
CA GLY A 55 11.61 -14.15 -8.86
C GLY A 55 10.74 -14.88 -9.90
N ASN A 56 11.34 -15.57 -10.84
CA ASN A 56 10.63 -16.36 -11.85
C ASN A 56 9.85 -17.55 -11.23
N TYR A 57 10.40 -18.20 -10.20
CA TYR A 57 9.70 -19.27 -9.48
C TYR A 57 8.41 -18.75 -8.84
N ILE A 58 8.47 -17.61 -8.17
CA ILE A 58 7.28 -16.99 -7.58
C ILE A 58 6.28 -16.60 -8.67
N ALA A 59 6.75 -16.00 -9.77
CA ALA A 59 5.91 -15.69 -10.93
C ALA A 59 5.18 -16.93 -11.46
N GLN A 60 5.90 -18.04 -11.59
CA GLN A 60 5.32 -19.31 -12.05
C GLN A 60 4.24 -19.83 -11.09
N LEU A 61 4.50 -19.80 -9.78
CA LEU A 61 3.51 -20.20 -8.77
C LEU A 61 2.24 -19.36 -8.87
N MET A 62 2.36 -18.04 -8.97
CA MET A 62 1.23 -17.13 -9.07
C MET A 62 0.45 -17.35 -10.36
N ASN A 63 1.13 -17.45 -11.51
CA ASN A 63 0.50 -17.68 -12.81
C ASN A 63 -0.25 -19.01 -12.88
N GLN A 64 0.33 -20.11 -12.37
CA GLN A 64 -0.32 -21.42 -12.31
C GLN A 64 -1.60 -21.43 -11.48
N ASN A 65 -1.67 -20.54 -10.49
CA ASN A 65 -2.80 -20.37 -9.61
C ASN A 65 -3.70 -19.18 -10.00
N GLN A 66 -3.47 -18.55 -11.15
CA GLN A 66 -4.24 -17.39 -11.63
C GLN A 66 -4.31 -16.24 -10.61
N LEU A 67 -3.23 -16.03 -9.88
CA LEU A 67 -3.08 -14.90 -8.96
C LEU A 67 -2.28 -13.79 -9.62
N HIS A 68 -2.73 -12.55 -9.40
CA HIS A 68 -2.10 -11.33 -9.85
C HIS A 68 -1.58 -10.53 -8.63
N CYS A 69 -0.30 -10.15 -8.66
CA CYS A 69 0.29 -9.31 -7.63
C CYS A 69 0.08 -7.84 -7.99
N ALA A 70 -0.96 -7.22 -7.48
CA ALA A 70 -1.21 -5.79 -7.67
C ALA A 70 -0.20 -4.93 -6.90
N VAL A 71 0.18 -5.36 -5.69
CA VAL A 71 1.19 -4.66 -4.89
C VAL A 71 2.14 -5.68 -4.27
N LEU A 72 3.43 -5.58 -4.55
CA LEU A 72 4.46 -6.21 -3.74
C LEU A 72 4.79 -5.26 -2.57
N GLY A 73 4.23 -5.54 -1.39
CA GLY A 73 4.41 -4.72 -0.20
C GLY A 73 5.84 -4.86 0.36
N CYS A 74 6.52 -3.74 0.48
CA CYS A 74 7.81 -3.63 1.13
C CYS A 74 7.81 -2.39 2.02
N TYR A 75 7.12 -2.48 3.14
CA TYR A 75 6.95 -1.36 4.06
C TYR A 75 8.26 -1.11 4.81
N ILE A 76 8.88 0.02 4.48
CA ILE A 76 10.13 0.51 5.05
C ILE A 76 9.90 1.79 5.85
N ASN A 77 10.88 2.19 6.68
CA ASN A 77 10.93 3.57 7.18
C ASN A 77 11.93 4.40 6.35
N PRO A 78 11.48 5.05 5.26
CA PRO A 78 12.39 5.77 4.36
C PRO A 78 12.97 7.05 4.99
N VAL A 79 12.48 7.46 6.14
CA VAL A 79 12.85 8.69 6.85
C VAL A 79 13.52 8.43 8.20
N VAL A 80 13.93 7.19 8.50
CA VAL A 80 14.67 6.93 9.73
C VAL A 80 15.89 7.85 9.83
N PRO A 81 16.10 8.59 10.97
CA PRO A 81 17.12 9.63 11.04
C PRO A 81 18.56 9.10 11.02
N ASP A 82 18.77 7.82 11.32
CA ASP A 82 20.08 7.16 11.19
C ASP A 82 20.34 6.80 9.73
N GLU A 83 21.40 7.37 9.14
CA GLU A 83 21.73 7.19 7.73
C GLU A 83 22.06 5.71 7.38
N ALA A 84 22.72 4.97 8.28
CA ALA A 84 23.06 3.57 8.02
C ALA A 84 21.81 2.69 8.03
N LEU A 85 20.84 2.97 8.91
CA LEU A 85 19.54 2.29 8.91
C LEU A 85 18.72 2.69 7.68
N ARG A 86 18.70 3.99 7.32
CA ARG A 86 18.02 4.46 6.12
C ARG A 86 18.52 3.75 4.86
N GLN A 87 19.83 3.62 4.70
CA GLN A 87 20.43 2.92 3.57
C GLN A 87 20.03 1.43 3.54
N LYS A 88 19.93 0.76 4.69
CA LYS A 88 19.44 -0.63 4.76
C LYS A 88 17.98 -0.73 4.32
N GLU A 89 17.13 0.19 4.75
CA GLU A 89 15.72 0.25 4.35
C GLU A 89 15.58 0.46 2.83
N VAL A 90 16.31 1.44 2.27
CA VAL A 90 16.33 1.69 0.83
C VAL A 90 16.85 0.49 0.05
N ALA A 91 17.94 -0.14 0.50
CA ALA A 91 18.49 -1.34 -0.16
C ALA A 91 17.48 -2.51 -0.17
N ARG A 92 16.74 -2.69 0.92
CA ARG A 92 15.65 -3.68 1.01
C ARG A 92 14.57 -3.41 -0.03
N PHE A 93 14.14 -2.16 -0.16
CA PHE A 93 13.14 -1.77 -1.14
C PHE A 93 13.64 -1.94 -2.58
N VAL A 94 14.85 -1.50 -2.87
CA VAL A 94 15.50 -1.66 -4.18
C VAL A 94 15.59 -3.15 -4.59
N GLU A 95 15.84 -4.03 -3.65
CA GLU A 95 15.83 -5.47 -3.95
C GLU A 95 14.40 -5.95 -4.29
N ARG A 96 13.35 -5.44 -3.65
CA ARG A 96 11.96 -5.77 -3.99
C ARG A 96 11.57 -5.28 -5.40
N LEU A 97 12.12 -4.17 -5.88
CA LEU A 97 11.93 -3.74 -7.28
C LEU A 97 12.44 -4.79 -8.27
N ARG A 98 13.57 -5.45 -7.96
CA ARG A 98 14.10 -6.54 -8.79
C ARG A 98 13.17 -7.75 -8.81
N TYR A 99 12.61 -8.14 -7.66
CA TYR A 99 11.60 -9.19 -7.60
C TYR A 99 10.35 -8.83 -8.40
N ALA A 100 9.82 -7.61 -8.22
CA ALA A 100 8.63 -7.13 -8.93
C ALA A 100 8.78 -7.22 -10.45
N LYS A 101 9.96 -6.85 -10.98
CA LYS A 101 10.28 -7.01 -12.42
C LYS A 101 10.08 -8.44 -12.91
N HIS A 102 10.56 -9.44 -12.16
CA HIS A 102 10.48 -10.85 -12.58
C HIS A 102 9.13 -11.49 -12.27
N MET A 103 8.44 -11.01 -11.25
CA MET A 103 7.12 -11.51 -10.87
C MET A 103 5.99 -10.96 -11.72
N GLY A 104 6.19 -9.83 -12.39
CA GLY A 104 5.13 -9.10 -13.07
C GLY A 104 4.15 -8.45 -12.08
N ALA A 105 4.65 -8.02 -10.90
CA ALA A 105 3.84 -7.20 -9.98
C ALA A 105 3.64 -5.80 -10.58
N ASP A 106 2.44 -5.21 -10.40
CA ASP A 106 2.17 -3.88 -10.96
C ASP A 106 3.04 -2.81 -10.31
N MET A 107 3.30 -2.93 -9.00
CA MET A 107 4.14 -2.00 -8.26
C MET A 107 4.79 -2.62 -7.02
N VAL A 108 5.79 -1.92 -6.47
CA VAL A 108 6.28 -2.16 -5.11
C VAL A 108 5.77 -1.03 -4.21
N GLY A 109 5.04 -1.38 -3.15
CA GLY A 109 4.35 -0.42 -2.28
C GLY A 109 5.05 -0.19 -0.95
N THR A 110 5.03 1.07 -0.45
CA THR A 110 5.44 1.45 0.90
C THR A 110 4.74 2.71 1.40
N GLU A 111 4.64 2.84 2.71
CA GLU A 111 4.28 4.08 3.40
C GLU A 111 5.48 5.04 3.48
N THR A 112 5.25 6.23 4.04
CA THR A 112 6.24 7.32 4.06
C THR A 112 6.96 7.50 5.39
N GLY A 113 6.61 6.68 6.38
CA GLY A 113 7.35 6.52 7.64
C GLY A 113 7.32 7.70 8.59
N ARG A 114 7.99 7.50 9.74
CA ARG A 114 8.13 8.48 10.83
C ARG A 114 9.60 8.78 11.09
N TYR A 115 9.92 10.03 11.41
CA TYR A 115 11.29 10.48 11.68
C TYR A 115 11.77 10.03 13.06
N SER A 116 11.85 8.72 13.25
CA SER A 116 12.15 8.05 14.50
C SER A 116 12.84 6.70 14.22
N ILE A 117 13.74 6.30 15.10
CA ILE A 117 14.46 5.00 14.97
C ILE A 117 13.55 3.83 15.30
N ASP A 118 12.70 3.99 16.30
CA ASP A 118 11.76 2.96 16.80
C ASP A 118 10.37 3.03 16.17
N PHE A 119 10.23 3.87 15.14
CA PHE A 119 8.95 4.13 14.46
C PHE A 119 7.88 4.79 15.35
N ALA A 120 8.23 5.31 16.53
CA ALA A 120 7.28 6.00 17.39
C ALA A 120 6.79 7.31 16.78
N PRO A 121 5.53 7.72 17.02
CA PRO A 121 5.04 9.04 16.65
C PRO A 121 5.90 10.15 17.26
N THR A 122 6.26 11.14 16.45
CA THR A 122 7.08 12.27 16.89
C THR A 122 6.76 13.52 16.08
N PRO A 123 6.73 14.72 16.70
CA PRO A 123 6.57 15.97 15.97
C PRO A 123 7.68 16.22 14.93
N ALA A 124 8.85 15.60 15.08
CA ALA A 124 9.95 15.69 14.12
C ALA A 124 9.58 15.12 12.73
N THR A 125 8.58 14.27 12.64
CA THR A 125 8.05 13.74 11.37
C THR A 125 7.50 14.85 10.46
N ASP A 126 7.07 15.97 11.03
CA ASP A 126 6.56 17.13 10.28
C ASP A 126 7.64 18.17 9.93
N SER A 127 8.91 17.86 10.18
CA SER A 127 10.03 18.77 9.96
C SER A 127 10.49 18.79 8.48
N SER A 128 11.11 19.92 8.08
CA SER A 128 11.75 20.03 6.77
C SER A 128 12.91 19.05 6.59
N GLU A 129 13.56 18.64 7.67
CA GLU A 129 14.66 17.67 7.64
C GLU A 129 14.13 16.25 7.33
N CYS A 130 13.02 15.86 7.96
CA CYS A 130 12.32 14.63 7.63
C CYS A 130 11.90 14.59 6.14
N TYR A 131 11.31 15.67 5.66
CA TYR A 131 10.88 15.77 4.26
C TYR A 131 12.07 15.68 3.28
N LYS A 132 13.19 16.33 3.55
CA LYS A 132 14.42 16.19 2.75
C LYS A 132 14.95 14.75 2.75
N THR A 133 14.88 14.08 3.91
CA THR A 133 15.26 12.67 4.03
C THR A 133 14.36 11.76 3.20
N LEU A 134 13.04 12.05 3.17
CA LEU A 134 12.09 11.36 2.31
C LEU A 134 12.47 11.50 0.84
N LEU A 135 12.67 12.74 0.36
CA LEU A 135 13.07 13.00 -1.02
C LEU A 135 14.37 12.29 -1.39
N LYS A 136 15.36 12.30 -0.50
CA LYS A 136 16.63 11.58 -0.70
C LYS A 136 16.40 10.09 -0.92
N SER A 137 15.64 9.45 -0.04
CA SER A 137 15.37 8.01 -0.11
C SER A 137 14.60 7.65 -1.38
N PHE A 138 13.56 8.40 -1.71
CA PHE A 138 12.76 8.12 -2.90
C PHE A 138 13.49 8.48 -4.21
N SER A 139 14.41 9.44 -4.22
CA SER A 139 15.27 9.68 -5.39
C SER A 139 16.15 8.46 -5.72
N GLU A 140 16.74 7.83 -4.69
CA GLU A 140 17.52 6.60 -4.83
C GLU A 140 16.65 5.42 -5.33
N ILE A 141 15.46 5.25 -4.73
CA ILE A 141 14.47 4.23 -5.10
C ILE A 141 14.01 4.43 -6.56
N CYS A 142 13.60 5.65 -6.91
CA CYS A 142 13.09 5.98 -8.24
C CYS A 142 14.14 5.80 -9.34
N THR A 143 15.40 6.12 -9.07
CA THR A 143 16.50 5.86 -10.01
C THR A 143 16.59 4.37 -10.36
N CYS A 144 16.47 3.50 -9.36
CA CYS A 144 16.44 2.06 -9.60
C CYS A 144 15.16 1.62 -10.31
N ALA A 145 13.99 2.11 -9.87
CA ALA A 145 12.70 1.77 -10.44
C ALA A 145 12.63 2.10 -11.94
N GLN A 146 13.11 3.29 -12.34
CA GLN A 146 13.20 3.70 -13.74
C GLN A 146 14.09 2.76 -14.56
N SER A 147 15.27 2.38 -14.03
CA SER A 147 16.20 1.47 -14.71
C SER A 147 15.62 0.07 -14.92
N LEU A 148 14.71 -0.36 -14.06
CA LEU A 148 14.05 -1.66 -14.10
C LEU A 148 12.72 -1.64 -14.86
N GLY A 149 12.13 -0.46 -15.11
CA GLY A 149 10.79 -0.31 -15.65
C GLY A 149 9.70 -0.76 -14.66
N VAL A 150 9.91 -0.55 -13.35
CA VAL A 150 9.00 -0.95 -12.28
C VAL A 150 8.37 0.29 -11.67
N VAL A 151 7.11 0.19 -11.25
CA VAL A 151 6.38 1.27 -10.56
C VAL A 151 6.61 1.20 -9.05
N VAL A 152 6.75 2.36 -8.43
CA VAL A 152 6.78 2.55 -6.98
C VAL A 152 5.41 3.05 -6.54
N GLY A 153 4.76 2.33 -5.63
CA GLY A 153 3.52 2.75 -4.98
C GLY A 153 3.83 3.47 -3.65
N VAL A 154 3.40 4.72 -3.52
CA VAL A 154 3.53 5.47 -2.28
C VAL A 154 2.19 5.63 -1.60
N GLU A 155 2.15 5.39 -0.29
CA GLU A 155 0.94 5.46 0.53
C GLU A 155 1.08 6.53 1.61
N GLY A 156 0.10 7.46 1.67
CA GLY A 156 0.02 8.48 2.71
C GLY A 156 -0.69 7.97 3.96
N VAL A 157 -0.20 8.39 5.15
CA VAL A 157 -0.80 8.07 6.45
C VAL A 157 -0.83 9.33 7.30
N PHE A 158 -1.93 9.59 8.01
CA PHE A 158 -2.19 10.86 8.73
C PHE A 158 -1.11 11.27 9.74
N ASP A 159 -0.32 10.33 10.24
CA ASP A 159 0.76 10.57 11.21
C ASP A 159 2.17 10.20 10.68
N HIS A 160 2.28 10.02 9.35
CA HIS A 160 3.54 9.86 8.63
C HIS A 160 3.97 11.16 7.94
N THR A 161 5.11 11.13 7.27
CA THR A 161 5.66 12.31 6.57
C THR A 161 4.69 12.89 5.54
N LEU A 162 3.99 12.06 4.75
CA LEU A 162 2.96 12.50 3.81
C LEU A 162 1.56 12.30 4.40
N SER A 163 1.21 13.16 5.36
CA SER A 163 0.00 13.05 6.18
C SER A 163 -1.24 13.69 5.57
N THR A 164 -1.10 14.44 4.47
CA THR A 164 -2.22 15.14 3.82
C THR A 164 -2.15 15.06 2.30
N PRO A 165 -3.27 15.27 1.58
CA PRO A 165 -3.25 15.35 0.13
C PRO A 165 -2.28 16.40 -0.42
N GLN A 166 -2.15 17.55 0.23
CA GLN A 166 -1.25 18.63 -0.18
C GLN A 166 0.23 18.19 -0.10
N LYS A 167 0.62 17.51 1.00
CA LYS A 167 1.98 16.99 1.16
C LYS A 167 2.29 15.90 0.13
N MET A 168 1.33 15.03 -0.17
CA MET A 168 1.47 14.03 -1.23
C MET A 168 1.69 14.71 -2.58
N LYS A 169 0.88 15.71 -2.93
CA LYS A 169 1.05 16.47 -4.18
C LYS A 169 2.41 17.14 -4.26
N GLN A 170 2.82 17.85 -3.20
CA GLN A 170 4.14 18.48 -3.15
C GLN A 170 5.26 17.46 -3.37
N PHE A 171 5.19 16.30 -2.71
CA PHE A 171 6.17 15.23 -2.86
C PHE A 171 6.26 14.71 -4.30
N LEU A 172 5.12 14.49 -4.95
CA LEU A 172 5.08 14.04 -6.35
C LEU A 172 5.70 15.06 -7.30
N ASP A 173 5.44 16.36 -7.07
CA ASP A 173 6.00 17.45 -7.88
C ASP A 173 7.51 17.60 -7.65
N ASP A 174 7.97 17.61 -6.39
CA ASP A 174 9.38 17.80 -6.04
C ASP A 174 10.24 16.60 -6.50
N LEU A 175 9.70 15.38 -6.41
CA LEU A 175 10.41 14.18 -6.87
C LEU A 175 10.42 14.04 -8.39
N ALA A 176 9.37 14.51 -9.08
CA ALA A 176 9.19 14.49 -10.53
C ALA A 176 9.52 13.13 -11.19
N CYS A 177 9.20 12.04 -10.52
CA CYS A 177 9.50 10.67 -10.98
C CYS A 177 8.32 10.11 -11.79
N PRO A 178 8.52 9.69 -13.05
CA PRO A 178 7.43 9.11 -13.86
C PRO A 178 7.00 7.72 -13.40
N ASN A 179 7.86 7.02 -12.65
CA ASN A 179 7.61 5.64 -12.18
C ASN A 179 7.03 5.59 -10.76
N ILE A 180 6.43 6.69 -10.25
CA ILE A 180 5.78 6.69 -8.94
C ILE A 180 4.28 6.88 -9.11
N GLU A 181 3.51 6.07 -8.39
CA GLU A 181 2.05 6.10 -8.34
C GLU A 181 1.58 6.10 -6.89
N VAL A 182 0.32 6.42 -6.65
CA VAL A 182 -0.24 6.48 -5.30
C VAL A 182 -1.09 5.24 -5.04
N ILE A 183 -0.84 4.60 -3.90
CA ILE A 183 -1.77 3.68 -3.26
C ILE A 183 -2.64 4.55 -2.35
N LEU A 184 -3.91 4.69 -2.67
CA LEU A 184 -4.84 5.45 -1.84
C LEU A 184 -5.46 4.55 -0.79
N ASP A 185 -4.94 4.60 0.43
CA ASP A 185 -5.65 4.13 1.62
C ASP A 185 -6.37 5.32 2.25
N PHE A 186 -7.67 5.40 1.99
CA PHE A 186 -8.44 6.53 2.48
C PHE A 186 -8.58 6.52 4.01
N ALA A 187 -8.67 5.33 4.63
CA ALA A 187 -8.72 5.22 6.09
C ALA A 187 -7.43 5.73 6.75
N ASN A 188 -6.28 5.52 6.10
CA ASN A 188 -5.00 6.01 6.58
C ASN A 188 -4.83 7.54 6.48
N LEU A 189 -5.64 8.22 5.67
CA LEU A 189 -5.63 9.69 5.61
C LEU A 189 -6.51 10.35 6.67
N ILE A 190 -7.36 9.57 7.35
CA ILE A 190 -8.27 10.10 8.37
C ILE A 190 -7.60 10.01 9.73
N SER A 191 -7.41 11.16 10.36
CA SER A 191 -6.94 11.27 11.75
C SER A 191 -8.10 11.21 12.75
N PRO A 192 -7.83 11.00 14.04
CA PRO A 192 -8.87 11.05 15.08
C PRO A 192 -9.70 12.34 15.08
N ASP A 193 -9.09 13.46 14.67
CA ASP A 193 -9.74 14.79 14.63
C ASP A 193 -10.57 15.03 13.34
N HIS A 194 -10.49 14.13 12.37
CA HIS A 194 -11.10 14.29 11.04
C HIS A 194 -12.13 13.20 10.72
N THR A 195 -12.86 12.73 11.73
CA THR A 195 -13.82 11.62 11.58
C THR A 195 -15.20 12.01 11.08
N ASP A 196 -15.53 13.30 11.05
CA ASP A 196 -16.81 13.78 10.55
C ASP A 196 -16.92 13.65 9.02
N ALA A 197 -18.16 13.51 8.53
CA ALA A 197 -18.42 13.21 7.12
C ALA A 197 -18.00 14.35 6.17
N GLU A 198 -18.12 15.61 6.59
CA GLU A 198 -17.78 16.76 5.75
C GLU A 198 -16.26 16.87 5.54
N THR A 199 -15.48 16.68 6.61
CA THR A 199 -14.03 16.69 6.54
C THR A 199 -13.51 15.53 5.70
N GLN A 200 -14.05 14.32 5.88
CA GLN A 200 -13.67 13.16 5.05
C GLN A 200 -13.99 13.38 3.58
N GLN A 201 -15.15 13.97 3.26
CA GLN A 201 -15.48 14.32 1.88
C GLN A 201 -14.47 15.29 1.28
N LYS A 202 -14.09 16.34 1.99
CA LYS A 202 -13.08 17.33 1.54
C LYS A 202 -11.72 16.68 1.30
N ILE A 203 -11.28 15.79 2.20
CA ILE A 203 -10.00 15.06 2.04
C ILE A 203 -10.04 14.19 0.77
N ALA A 204 -11.14 13.47 0.53
CA ALA A 204 -11.28 12.66 -0.67
C ALA A 204 -11.26 13.50 -1.95
N GLU A 205 -12.03 14.59 -2.00
CA GLU A 205 -12.10 15.50 -3.14
C GLU A 205 -10.72 16.13 -3.43
N GLN A 206 -10.01 16.59 -2.40
CA GLN A 206 -8.66 17.13 -2.53
C GLN A 206 -7.66 16.10 -3.05
N ALA A 207 -7.71 14.86 -2.57
CA ALA A 207 -6.82 13.80 -3.06
C ALA A 207 -7.00 13.57 -4.58
N PHE A 208 -8.25 13.49 -5.04
CA PHE A 208 -8.54 13.31 -6.45
C PHE A 208 -8.25 14.56 -7.31
N GLU A 209 -8.48 15.76 -6.79
CA GLU A 209 -8.14 17.02 -7.47
C GLU A 209 -6.62 17.15 -7.66
N LEU A 210 -5.83 16.83 -6.62
CA LEU A 210 -4.39 17.09 -6.61
C LEU A 210 -3.57 16.00 -7.30
N TYR A 211 -3.97 14.73 -7.19
CA TYR A 211 -3.22 13.58 -7.74
C TYR A 211 -4.08 12.39 -8.17
N GLY A 212 -5.35 12.61 -8.50
CA GLY A 212 -6.26 11.54 -8.90
C GLY A 212 -5.79 10.75 -10.13
N ASP A 213 -5.06 11.38 -11.04
CA ASP A 213 -4.42 10.74 -12.19
C ASP A 213 -3.32 9.73 -11.80
N ARG A 214 -2.71 9.92 -10.63
CA ARG A 214 -1.64 9.07 -10.09
C ARG A 214 -2.15 7.96 -9.15
N ILE A 215 -3.43 7.96 -8.76
CA ILE A 215 -4.00 6.90 -7.92
C ILE A 215 -4.15 5.64 -8.77
N SER A 216 -3.42 4.56 -8.43
CA SER A 216 -3.39 3.32 -9.21
C SER A 216 -3.97 2.11 -8.48
N VAL A 217 -3.98 2.13 -7.15
CA VAL A 217 -4.55 1.07 -6.30
C VAL A 217 -5.29 1.73 -5.14
N LEU A 218 -6.38 1.11 -4.70
CA LEU A 218 -7.05 1.46 -3.45
C LEU A 218 -6.73 0.41 -2.37
N HIS A 219 -6.46 0.87 -1.15
CA HIS A 219 -6.65 0.04 0.03
C HIS A 219 -8.03 0.33 0.61
N LEU A 220 -8.74 -0.74 0.95
CA LEU A 220 -10.12 -0.67 1.41
C LEU A 220 -10.21 -1.31 2.79
N LYS A 221 -10.40 -0.49 3.81
CA LYS A 221 -10.64 -0.92 5.20
C LYS A 221 -11.55 0.07 5.91
N ASP A 222 -12.04 -0.34 7.06
CA ASP A 222 -12.79 0.52 7.97
C ASP A 222 -12.13 0.49 9.35
N CYS A 223 -12.24 1.58 10.08
CA CYS A 223 -11.59 1.70 11.38
C CYS A 223 -12.37 2.58 12.36
N VAL A 224 -12.03 2.42 13.62
CA VAL A 224 -12.34 3.32 14.73
C VAL A 224 -11.04 3.76 15.38
N PHE A 225 -11.08 4.77 16.25
CA PHE A 225 -9.94 5.18 17.06
C PHE A 225 -10.23 4.84 18.53
N ASP A 226 -9.22 4.33 19.24
CA ASP A 226 -9.30 4.15 20.69
C ASP A 226 -9.07 5.48 21.44
N ASP A 227 -9.18 5.45 22.78
CA ASP A 227 -9.02 6.66 23.62
C ASP A 227 -7.62 7.30 23.52
N ALA A 228 -6.64 6.57 23.03
CA ALA A 228 -5.29 7.06 22.77
C ALA A 228 -5.10 7.59 21.33
N GLY A 229 -6.16 7.59 20.51
CA GLY A 229 -6.11 7.97 19.10
C GLY A 229 -5.47 6.93 18.17
N VAL A 230 -5.31 5.69 18.65
CA VAL A 230 -4.74 4.61 17.84
C VAL A 230 -5.84 3.99 16.97
N GLN A 231 -5.55 3.92 15.67
CA GLN A 231 -6.46 3.30 14.69
C GLN A 231 -6.63 1.79 14.97
N LYS A 232 -7.86 1.33 15.00
CA LYS A 232 -8.26 -0.07 15.12
C LYS A 232 -9.16 -0.45 13.96
N CYS A 233 -8.75 -1.42 13.18
CA CYS A 233 -9.54 -1.90 12.06
C CYS A 233 -10.76 -2.68 12.53
N VAL A 234 -11.88 -2.46 11.85
CA VAL A 234 -13.16 -3.13 12.08
C VAL A 234 -13.74 -3.63 10.77
N GLN A 235 -14.82 -4.40 10.83
CA GLN A 235 -15.51 -4.84 9.62
C GLN A 235 -16.04 -3.64 8.83
N PRO A 236 -15.94 -3.62 7.49
CA PRO A 236 -16.50 -2.57 6.66
C PRO A 236 -17.95 -2.24 6.99
N GLY A 237 -18.23 -0.96 7.18
CA GLY A 237 -19.53 -0.43 7.57
C GLY A 237 -19.78 -0.34 9.08
N GLN A 238 -18.85 -0.81 9.91
CA GLN A 238 -18.95 -0.72 11.38
C GLN A 238 -18.05 0.36 11.98
N GLY A 239 -17.24 1.01 11.16
CA GLY A 239 -16.31 2.03 11.59
C GLY A 239 -16.74 3.45 11.27
N LEU A 240 -15.75 4.33 11.27
CA LEU A 240 -15.92 5.77 11.06
C LEU A 240 -15.66 6.21 9.62
N ILE A 241 -15.08 5.34 8.80
CA ILE A 241 -14.65 5.72 7.45
C ILE A 241 -15.87 5.84 6.51
N ARG A 242 -15.85 6.86 5.68
CA ARG A 242 -16.91 7.20 4.71
C ARG A 242 -16.36 7.07 3.29
N PRO A 243 -16.27 5.86 2.72
CA PRO A 243 -15.62 5.62 1.44
C PRO A 243 -16.46 6.05 0.23
N GLN A 244 -17.71 6.51 0.43
CA GLN A 244 -18.66 6.80 -0.65
C GLN A 244 -18.13 7.82 -1.64
N THR A 245 -17.49 8.91 -1.15
CA THR A 245 -16.93 9.95 -2.02
C THR A 245 -15.78 9.40 -2.85
N VAL A 246 -14.86 8.65 -2.23
CA VAL A 246 -13.74 7.99 -2.94
C VAL A 246 -14.28 7.06 -4.02
N LEU A 247 -15.22 6.18 -3.68
CA LEU A 247 -15.77 5.21 -4.63
C LEU A 247 -16.52 5.88 -5.79
N LYS A 248 -17.23 6.97 -5.53
CA LYS A 248 -17.88 7.79 -6.57
C LYS A 248 -16.86 8.40 -7.53
N LEU A 249 -15.78 8.99 -7.02
CA LEU A 249 -14.71 9.60 -7.81
C LEU A 249 -13.96 8.55 -8.64
N VAL A 250 -13.68 7.39 -8.04
CA VAL A 250 -13.10 6.23 -8.74
C VAL A 250 -14.02 5.74 -9.87
N LYS A 251 -15.33 5.61 -9.61
CA LYS A 251 -16.30 5.19 -10.63
C LYS A 251 -16.29 6.10 -11.85
N GLN A 252 -16.09 7.40 -11.64
CA GLN A 252 -16.06 8.40 -12.70
C GLN A 252 -14.74 8.42 -13.49
N SER A 253 -13.60 8.22 -12.81
CA SER A 253 -12.27 8.42 -13.39
C SER A 253 -11.51 7.13 -13.71
N LYS A 254 -11.59 6.13 -12.84
CA LYS A 254 -10.80 4.88 -12.91
C LYS A 254 -11.64 3.63 -12.55
N PRO A 255 -12.74 3.32 -13.28
CA PRO A 255 -13.71 2.30 -12.89
C PRO A 255 -13.19 0.85 -12.88
N TYR A 256 -11.97 0.62 -13.35
CA TYR A 256 -11.31 -0.70 -13.38
C TYR A 256 -10.16 -0.84 -12.38
N ILE A 257 -10.01 0.14 -11.46
CA ILE A 257 -8.97 0.11 -10.43
C ILE A 257 -9.10 -1.14 -9.54
N ILE A 258 -7.98 -1.62 -9.03
CA ILE A 258 -7.95 -2.70 -8.05
C ILE A 258 -8.13 -2.11 -6.65
N GLY A 259 -9.11 -2.62 -5.90
CA GLY A 259 -9.31 -2.35 -4.48
C GLY A 259 -8.85 -3.55 -3.65
N LEU A 260 -7.79 -3.38 -2.88
CA LEU A 260 -7.25 -4.41 -1.99
C LEU A 260 -7.89 -4.26 -0.62
N ILE A 261 -8.66 -5.25 -0.21
CA ILE A 261 -9.28 -5.26 1.11
C ILE A 261 -8.25 -5.68 2.14
N GLU A 262 -8.08 -4.85 3.16
CA GLU A 262 -7.21 -5.08 4.30
C GLU A 262 -7.99 -5.50 5.55
N GLU A 263 -7.33 -6.19 6.48
CA GLU A 263 -7.89 -6.66 7.75
C GLU A 263 -9.15 -7.54 7.58
N SER A 264 -9.34 -8.12 6.40
CA SER A 264 -10.38 -9.11 6.14
C SER A 264 -9.90 -10.53 6.49
N THR A 265 -10.80 -11.48 6.42
CA THR A 265 -10.48 -12.90 6.58
C THR A 265 -11.07 -13.69 5.42
N PRO A 266 -10.63 -14.92 5.14
CA PRO A 266 -11.23 -15.76 4.10
C PRO A 266 -12.76 -15.88 4.23
N ALA A 267 -13.26 -15.97 5.46
CA ALA A 267 -14.69 -16.10 5.75
C ALA A 267 -15.49 -14.81 5.46
N ARG A 268 -14.86 -13.65 5.58
CA ARG A 268 -15.53 -12.35 5.40
C ARG A 268 -15.30 -11.74 4.03
N PHE A 269 -14.28 -12.15 3.29
CA PHE A 269 -13.86 -11.50 2.04
C PHE A 269 -15.02 -11.26 1.06
N ALA A 270 -15.87 -12.27 0.85
CA ALA A 270 -17.02 -12.13 -0.04
C ALA A 270 -18.04 -11.08 0.46
N SER A 271 -18.32 -11.03 1.76
CA SER A 271 -19.23 -10.04 2.34
C SER A 271 -18.63 -8.62 2.29
N ASP A 272 -17.33 -8.49 2.54
CA ASP A 272 -16.63 -7.22 2.48
C ASP A 272 -16.58 -6.68 1.02
N CYS A 273 -16.35 -7.54 0.02
CA CYS A 273 -16.49 -7.19 -1.40
C CYS A 273 -17.90 -6.70 -1.74
N ASN A 274 -18.93 -7.40 -1.24
CA ASN A 274 -20.32 -7.00 -1.48
C ASN A 274 -20.64 -5.63 -0.89
N PHE A 275 -20.14 -5.32 0.30
CA PHE A 275 -20.31 -4.00 0.92
C PHE A 275 -19.77 -2.89 0.00
N TYR A 276 -18.52 -3.00 -0.43
CA TYR A 276 -17.92 -1.98 -1.33
C TYR A 276 -18.56 -1.96 -2.71
N THR A 277 -19.01 -3.10 -3.23
CA THR A 277 -19.75 -3.18 -4.51
C THR A 277 -21.07 -2.41 -4.43
N GLN A 278 -21.81 -2.53 -3.34
CA GLN A 278 -23.06 -1.82 -3.15
C GLN A 278 -22.84 -0.31 -3.11
N LEU A 279 -21.80 0.15 -2.40
CA LEU A 279 -21.44 1.58 -2.37
C LEU A 279 -20.95 2.09 -3.73
N PHE A 280 -20.18 1.31 -4.46
CA PHE A 280 -19.68 1.68 -5.79
C PHE A 280 -20.79 1.79 -6.83
N ASN A 281 -21.90 1.07 -6.67
CA ASN A 281 -23.03 1.07 -7.61
C ASN A 281 -24.05 2.17 -7.33
N GLN A 282 -24.02 2.80 -6.15
CA GLN A 282 -24.82 3.97 -5.84
C GLN A 282 -24.34 5.20 -6.63
#